data_3e00bd0e3c6a91957931a33d6d9a5a3c
#
_entry.id   3e00bd0e3c6a91957931a33d6d9a5a3c
#
_cell.length_a   1.000
_cell.length_b   1.000
_cell.length_c   1.000
_cell.angle_alpha   90.00
_cell.angle_beta   90.00
_cell.angle_gamma   90.00
#
_symmetry.space_group_name_H-M   'P 1'
#
loop_
_entity.id
_entity.type
_entity.pdbx_description
1 polymer ?
#
loop_
_entity_poly.entity_id
_entity_poly.type
_entity_poly.pdbx_seq_one_letter_code
_entity_poly.pdbx_strand_id
1 'polypeptide(L)'
;MAASVSQASVAGSPQPSATLPPGTVLWLRLETPLSTKSCHLRQPVTARVVREVRESNGVAIPLGAIVRGSIEKLIPSSSPDDRARLLVRFAELETPAQPSLSVVGHVQEIENARESVQPDGTIRGLLASEVPVSHLEEAVAKLGKSNPEVAAEIEKAQKRHLGQSDTSIDYPAGTDLALALDQPLLVGRVFPPAVPDQLGATVSASVVSLLADAPLRSEGKDGKPGDPLNLVLVGSADEIRRVFLAAGWSEAESKSDKSIWRTVRAVAANVGYGSAPVSQLYLYGRPEDLAFEKMLNTFTKRHHLRLWRSPKTTADGREIWLGGATHDTGFDIHPGVVSHAIDPDLDAERAKVGADLMVTGRVAAEQLVARPNPLSEGLTATGATWRTDGRLLGIDLKPGNVDSGAAGEASKP
;
A
#
# COMPACT_ATOMS: atom_id res chain seq x y z
N MET A 1 -36.15 -62.15 9.27
CA MET A 1 -34.98 -61.61 9.95
C MET A 1 -34.47 -60.43 9.12
N ALA A 2 -34.75 -59.21 9.56
CA ALA A 2 -34.26 -57.97 8.89
C ALA A 2 -33.03 -57.53 9.65
N ALA A 3 -31.92 -57.52 8.95
CA ALA A 3 -30.65 -57.01 9.48
C ALA A 3 -30.64 -55.47 9.44
N SER A 4 -30.60 -54.86 10.61
CA SER A 4 -30.44 -53.42 10.79
C SER A 4 -28.97 -53.03 10.54
N VAL A 5 -28.71 -52.31 9.45
CA VAL A 5 -27.39 -51.70 9.19
C VAL A 5 -27.29 -50.41 9.99
N SER A 6 -26.50 -50.46 11.07
CA SER A 6 -26.13 -49.27 11.86
C SER A 6 -25.16 -48.42 11.04
N GLN A 7 -25.60 -47.24 10.61
CA GLN A 7 -24.71 -46.22 10.05
C GLN A 7 -23.85 -45.65 11.19
N ALA A 8 -22.58 -46.02 11.20
CA ALA A 8 -21.60 -45.38 12.05
C ALA A 8 -21.40 -43.92 11.56
N SER A 9 -21.81 -42.98 12.40
CA SER A 9 -21.48 -41.54 12.21
C SER A 9 -19.97 -41.40 12.24
N VAL A 10 -19.38 -41.06 11.11
CA VAL A 10 -17.97 -40.70 11.04
C VAL A 10 -17.84 -39.36 11.78
N ALA A 11 -17.36 -39.43 13.02
CA ALA A 11 -16.93 -38.24 13.74
C ALA A 11 -15.83 -37.57 12.93
N GLY A 12 -16.14 -36.43 12.34
CA GLY A 12 -15.17 -35.62 11.58
C GLY A 12 -13.98 -35.32 12.49
N SER A 13 -12.77 -35.46 11.95
CA SER A 13 -11.56 -35.07 12.64
C SER A 13 -11.68 -33.59 13.13
N PRO A 14 -11.24 -33.27 14.35
CA PRO A 14 -11.35 -31.92 14.85
C PRO A 14 -10.63 -30.98 13.87
N GLN A 15 -11.37 -29.98 13.38
CA GLN A 15 -10.80 -28.96 12.50
C GLN A 15 -9.77 -28.17 13.31
N PRO A 16 -8.57 -27.88 12.75
CA PRO A 16 -7.60 -27.05 13.46
C PRO A 16 -8.21 -25.68 13.74
N SER A 17 -8.05 -25.20 14.97
CA SER A 17 -8.47 -23.89 15.44
C SER A 17 -7.28 -23.03 15.81
N ALA A 18 -7.46 -21.73 15.89
CA ALA A 18 -6.44 -20.78 16.32
C ALA A 18 -7.03 -19.77 17.32
N THR A 19 -6.20 -19.25 18.20
CA THR A 19 -6.55 -18.13 19.08
C THR A 19 -5.60 -16.97 18.81
N LEU A 20 -6.11 -15.91 18.24
CA LEU A 20 -5.34 -14.70 17.97
C LEU A 20 -5.28 -13.85 19.24
N PRO A 21 -4.09 -13.47 19.73
CA PRO A 21 -3.94 -12.68 20.95
C PRO A 21 -4.37 -11.22 20.74
N PRO A 22 -4.65 -10.46 21.83
CA PRO A 22 -4.76 -9.03 21.78
C PRO A 22 -3.52 -8.40 21.13
N GLY A 23 -3.70 -7.30 20.41
CA GLY A 23 -2.64 -6.67 19.63
C GLY A 23 -2.45 -7.27 18.23
N THR A 24 -3.10 -8.41 17.90
CA THR A 24 -3.12 -8.88 16.51
C THR A 24 -3.76 -7.84 15.62
N VAL A 25 -3.08 -7.49 14.52
CA VAL A 25 -3.54 -6.46 13.57
C VAL A 25 -4.21 -7.12 12.38
N LEU A 26 -5.44 -6.71 12.10
CA LEU A 26 -6.16 -7.02 10.88
C LEU A 26 -6.04 -5.85 9.90
N TRP A 27 -5.43 -6.09 8.75
CA TRP A 27 -5.39 -5.12 7.67
C TRP A 27 -6.66 -5.21 6.85
N LEU A 28 -7.38 -4.09 6.79
CA LEU A 28 -8.71 -4.00 6.20
C LEU A 28 -8.73 -2.95 5.10
N ARG A 29 -9.55 -3.17 4.08
CA ARG A 29 -9.89 -2.19 3.05
C ARG A 29 -11.35 -1.82 3.17
N LEU A 30 -11.66 -0.54 3.29
CA LEU A 30 -13.03 -0.03 3.35
C LEU A 30 -13.79 -0.35 2.05
N GLU A 31 -14.98 -0.92 2.20
CA GLU A 31 -15.99 -1.01 1.13
C GLU A 31 -17.02 0.12 1.26
N THR A 32 -17.29 0.56 2.48
CA THR A 32 -18.14 1.71 2.78
C THR A 32 -17.28 2.95 2.90
N PRO A 33 -17.49 4.00 2.10
CA PRO A 33 -16.78 5.27 2.27
C PRO A 33 -17.14 5.93 3.60
N LEU A 34 -16.20 6.64 4.20
CA LEU A 34 -16.37 7.35 5.47
C LEU A 34 -16.16 8.85 5.25
N SER A 35 -17.14 9.67 5.61
CA SER A 35 -17.04 11.11 5.50
C SER A 35 -17.76 11.81 6.64
N THR A 36 -17.12 12.76 7.31
CA THR A 36 -17.77 13.58 8.33
C THR A 36 -18.78 14.56 7.77
N LYS A 37 -18.86 14.71 6.43
CA LYS A 37 -19.86 15.54 5.75
C LYS A 37 -21.14 14.79 5.41
N SER A 38 -21.04 13.49 5.09
CA SER A 38 -22.16 12.74 4.52
C SER A 38 -22.64 11.56 5.35
N CYS A 39 -21.79 11.04 6.25
CA CYS A 39 -22.16 9.93 7.11
C CYS A 39 -23.04 10.38 8.29
N HIS A 40 -23.65 9.41 8.99
CA HIS A 40 -24.45 9.61 10.18
C HIS A 40 -24.12 8.57 11.27
N LEU A 41 -24.47 8.88 12.51
CA LEU A 41 -24.27 7.96 13.65
C LEU A 41 -25.01 6.65 13.40
N ARG A 42 -24.39 5.54 13.80
CA ARG A 42 -24.86 4.16 13.61
C ARG A 42 -24.96 3.70 12.16
N GLN A 43 -24.41 4.48 11.21
CA GLN A 43 -24.31 4.03 9.84
C GLN A 43 -23.47 2.74 9.79
N PRO A 44 -23.96 1.68 9.11
CA PRO A 44 -23.19 0.45 8.92
C PRO A 44 -21.92 0.73 8.11
N VAL A 45 -20.83 0.08 8.50
CA VAL A 45 -19.53 0.14 7.83
C VAL A 45 -19.08 -1.28 7.54
N THR A 46 -18.67 -1.52 6.30
CA THR A 46 -18.12 -2.79 5.84
C THR A 46 -16.71 -2.58 5.36
N ALA A 47 -15.84 -3.50 5.73
CA ALA A 47 -14.47 -3.58 5.26
C ALA A 47 -14.10 -5.04 4.96
N ARG A 48 -13.05 -5.23 4.17
CA ARG A 48 -12.56 -6.54 3.75
C ARG A 48 -11.12 -6.74 4.19
N VAL A 49 -10.80 -7.93 4.70
CA VAL A 49 -9.43 -8.31 5.04
C VAL A 49 -8.59 -8.36 3.76
N VAL A 50 -7.47 -7.60 3.75
CA VAL A 50 -6.55 -7.48 2.61
C VAL A 50 -5.20 -8.14 2.87
N ARG A 51 -4.96 -8.63 4.08
CA ARG A 51 -3.77 -9.41 4.43
C ARG A 51 -4.20 -10.60 5.29
N GLU A 52 -3.79 -11.79 4.92
CA GLU A 52 -4.03 -12.99 5.72
C GLU A 52 -3.39 -12.88 7.10
N VAL A 53 -4.12 -13.33 8.13
CA VAL A 53 -3.52 -13.56 9.44
C VAL A 53 -3.12 -15.02 9.51
N ARG A 54 -1.79 -15.25 9.54
CA ARG A 54 -1.22 -16.60 9.49
C ARG A 54 -0.79 -17.05 10.89
N GLU A 55 -1.03 -18.30 11.18
CA GLU A 55 -0.58 -19.04 12.36
C GLU A 55 0.24 -20.26 11.92
N SER A 56 0.90 -20.90 12.86
CA SER A 56 1.78 -22.05 12.58
C SER A 56 1.06 -23.23 11.88
N ASN A 57 -0.26 -23.35 12.07
CA ASN A 57 -1.11 -24.43 11.54
C ASN A 57 -1.95 -24.01 10.32
N GLY A 58 -1.76 -22.79 9.79
CA GLY A 58 -2.45 -22.31 8.60
C GLY A 58 -2.88 -20.84 8.70
N VAL A 59 -3.85 -20.46 7.87
CA VAL A 59 -4.40 -19.11 7.84
C VAL A 59 -5.59 -19.03 8.80
N ALA A 60 -5.45 -18.25 9.87
CA ALA A 60 -6.52 -18.04 10.84
C ALA A 60 -7.62 -17.12 10.26
N ILE A 61 -7.24 -16.01 9.62
CA ILE A 61 -8.19 -15.12 8.95
C ILE A 61 -7.80 -15.02 7.48
N PRO A 62 -8.66 -15.52 6.56
CA PRO A 62 -8.33 -15.56 5.16
C PRO A 62 -8.51 -14.20 4.49
N LEU A 63 -7.81 -14.03 3.38
CA LEU A 63 -7.98 -12.93 2.47
C LEU A 63 -9.45 -12.83 2.04
N GLY A 64 -10.00 -11.62 2.00
CA GLY A 64 -11.36 -11.37 1.58
C GLY A 64 -12.43 -11.59 2.67
N ALA A 65 -12.08 -12.01 3.89
CA ALA A 65 -13.02 -12.04 5.01
C ALA A 65 -13.65 -10.66 5.23
N ILE A 66 -14.93 -10.63 5.58
CA ILE A 66 -15.69 -9.38 5.74
C ILE A 66 -15.71 -8.98 7.21
N VAL A 67 -15.44 -7.71 7.48
CA VAL A 67 -15.53 -7.13 8.82
C VAL A 67 -16.61 -6.07 8.81
N ARG A 68 -17.58 -6.19 9.73
CA ARG A 68 -18.72 -5.28 9.85
C ARG A 68 -18.65 -4.50 11.14
N GLY A 69 -19.11 -3.26 11.04
CA GLY A 69 -19.18 -2.35 12.18
C GLY A 69 -20.14 -1.20 11.95
N SER A 70 -19.99 -0.17 12.73
CA SER A 70 -20.80 1.05 12.59
C SER A 70 -20.05 2.28 13.10
N ILE A 71 -20.53 3.45 12.69
CA ILE A 71 -20.03 4.74 13.18
C ILE A 71 -20.57 4.99 14.58
N GLU A 72 -19.69 5.04 15.59
CA GLU A 72 -20.07 5.32 16.99
C GLU A 72 -19.96 6.80 17.35
N LYS A 73 -19.03 7.53 16.72
CA LYS A 73 -18.85 8.95 16.95
C LYS A 73 -18.65 9.67 15.63
N LEU A 74 -19.35 10.76 15.45
CA LEU A 74 -19.27 11.62 14.27
C LEU A 74 -19.41 13.07 14.71
N ILE A 75 -18.33 13.83 14.60
CA ILE A 75 -18.27 15.26 14.89
C ILE A 75 -17.64 15.92 13.67
N PRO A 76 -18.41 16.58 12.81
CA PRO A 76 -17.87 17.39 11.73
C PRO A 76 -17.13 18.61 12.29
N SER A 77 -16.15 19.12 11.56
CA SER A 77 -15.57 20.44 11.85
C SER A 77 -16.59 21.51 11.50
N SER A 78 -16.84 22.41 12.42
CA SER A 78 -17.79 23.52 12.26
C SER A 78 -17.10 24.87 12.01
N SER A 79 -15.80 24.95 12.26
CA SER A 79 -14.97 26.14 12.06
C SER A 79 -13.51 25.74 11.73
N PRO A 80 -12.70 26.69 11.22
CA PRO A 80 -11.27 26.46 10.97
C PRO A 80 -10.49 26.00 12.21
N ASP A 81 -10.96 26.35 13.40
CA ASP A 81 -10.34 26.04 14.69
C ASP A 81 -10.91 24.78 15.34
N ASP A 82 -11.89 24.14 14.71
CA ASP A 82 -12.47 22.88 15.17
C ASP A 82 -11.91 21.69 14.43
N ARG A 83 -11.74 20.57 15.15
CA ARG A 83 -11.32 19.31 14.55
C ARG A 83 -12.49 18.38 14.34
N ALA A 84 -12.62 17.87 13.15
CA ALA A 84 -13.47 16.73 12.89
C ALA A 84 -13.02 15.51 13.72
N ARG A 85 -13.97 14.67 14.14
CA ARG A 85 -13.72 13.40 14.84
C ARG A 85 -14.63 12.32 14.30
N LEU A 86 -14.06 11.15 14.06
CA LEU A 86 -14.78 9.99 13.57
C LEU A 86 -14.32 8.76 14.37
N LEU A 87 -15.26 7.95 14.85
CA LEU A 87 -14.98 6.65 15.47
C LEU A 87 -15.83 5.58 14.80
N VAL A 88 -15.17 4.57 14.27
CA VAL A 88 -15.79 3.36 13.74
C VAL A 88 -15.47 2.21 14.68
N ARG A 89 -16.49 1.44 15.08
CA ARG A 89 -16.32 0.16 15.77
C ARG A 89 -16.68 -0.97 14.85
N PHE A 90 -15.72 -1.85 14.66
CA PHE A 90 -15.93 -3.13 14.02
C PHE A 90 -16.29 -4.16 15.10
N ALA A 91 -17.34 -4.94 14.87
CA ALA A 91 -17.90 -5.85 15.87
C ALA A 91 -18.01 -7.29 15.38
N GLU A 92 -18.01 -7.51 14.07
CA GLU A 92 -18.25 -8.82 13.48
C GLU A 92 -17.23 -9.13 12.39
N LEU A 93 -16.75 -10.38 12.37
CA LEU A 93 -15.88 -10.92 11.33
C LEU A 93 -16.57 -12.13 10.70
N GLU A 94 -16.85 -12.07 9.43
CA GLU A 94 -17.39 -13.14 8.62
C GLU A 94 -16.27 -13.81 7.82
N THR A 95 -16.10 -15.11 8.01
CA THR A 95 -15.17 -15.93 7.25
C THR A 95 -15.92 -17.08 6.55
N PRO A 96 -15.39 -17.63 5.45
CA PRO A 96 -16.06 -18.74 4.77
C PRO A 96 -16.31 -19.94 5.70
N ALA A 97 -17.50 -20.55 5.60
CA ALA A 97 -17.84 -21.78 6.27
C ALA A 97 -17.68 -21.79 7.82
N GLN A 98 -17.80 -20.63 8.45
CA GLN A 98 -17.88 -20.47 9.91
C GLN A 98 -19.01 -19.50 10.28
N PRO A 99 -19.58 -19.59 11.48
CA PRO A 99 -20.44 -18.53 12.01
C PRO A 99 -19.67 -17.22 12.11
N SER A 100 -20.38 -16.09 12.08
CA SER A 100 -19.81 -14.79 12.35
C SER A 100 -19.14 -14.75 13.73
N LEU A 101 -17.94 -14.21 13.80
CA LEU A 101 -17.15 -14.09 15.02
C LEU A 101 -17.31 -12.68 15.58
N SER A 102 -17.48 -12.56 16.90
CA SER A 102 -17.45 -11.25 17.56
C SER A 102 -16.02 -10.74 17.65
N VAL A 103 -15.81 -9.50 17.19
CA VAL A 103 -14.52 -8.81 17.22
C VAL A 103 -14.60 -7.66 18.21
N VAL A 104 -13.61 -7.56 19.09
CA VAL A 104 -13.40 -6.40 19.95
C VAL A 104 -12.04 -5.83 19.62
N GLY A 105 -12.04 -4.61 19.08
CA GLY A 105 -10.81 -3.96 18.61
C GLY A 105 -11.03 -2.48 18.28
N HIS A 106 -9.95 -1.80 18.01
CA HIS A 106 -9.96 -0.39 17.63
C HIS A 106 -9.15 -0.16 16.35
N VAL A 107 -9.54 0.83 15.58
CA VAL A 107 -8.73 1.32 14.47
C VAL A 107 -7.44 1.89 15.04
N GLN A 108 -6.31 1.37 14.60
CA GLN A 108 -4.98 1.80 15.04
C GLN A 108 -4.37 2.81 14.07
N GLU A 109 -4.69 2.64 12.78
CA GLU A 109 -4.12 3.44 11.70
C GLU A 109 -5.09 3.52 10.52
N ILE A 110 -5.10 4.66 9.82
CA ILE A 110 -5.61 4.79 8.47
C ILE A 110 -4.38 5.04 7.58
N GLU A 111 -4.15 4.12 6.66
CA GLU A 111 -2.93 4.12 5.84
C GLU A 111 -2.84 5.37 4.96
N ASN A 112 -1.68 6.02 5.00
CA ASN A 112 -1.41 7.28 4.27
C ASN A 112 -2.38 8.43 4.55
N ALA A 113 -3.12 8.38 5.67
CA ALA A 113 -3.97 9.50 6.06
C ALA A 113 -3.14 10.65 6.64
N ARG A 114 -3.60 11.87 6.38
CA ARG A 114 -3.10 13.09 7.04
C ARG A 114 -3.59 13.19 8.51
N GLU A 115 -4.73 12.59 8.80
CA GLU A 115 -5.35 12.55 10.12
C GLU A 115 -4.57 11.61 11.05
N SER A 116 -4.73 11.80 12.36
CA SER A 116 -4.16 10.91 13.38
C SER A 116 -5.23 10.03 14.01
N VAL A 117 -4.86 8.81 14.38
CA VAL A 117 -5.73 7.93 15.16
C VAL A 117 -5.28 7.98 16.62
N GLN A 118 -6.24 8.16 17.52
CA GLN A 118 -6.02 8.21 18.96
C GLN A 118 -6.01 6.77 19.54
N PRO A 119 -5.48 6.55 20.74
CA PRO A 119 -5.43 5.20 21.35
C PRO A 119 -6.80 4.53 21.54
N ASP A 120 -7.89 5.30 21.58
CA ASP A 120 -9.25 4.77 21.67
C ASP A 120 -9.85 4.41 20.29
N GLY A 121 -9.09 4.59 19.21
CA GLY A 121 -9.53 4.41 17.83
C GLY A 121 -10.23 5.62 17.22
N THR A 122 -10.34 6.75 17.95
CA THR A 122 -10.92 7.98 17.41
C THR A 122 -9.98 8.59 16.37
N ILE A 123 -10.44 8.74 15.15
CA ILE A 123 -9.75 9.45 14.09
C ILE A 123 -9.93 10.94 14.34
N ARG A 124 -8.82 11.66 14.48
CA ARG A 124 -8.76 13.09 14.78
C ARG A 124 -8.34 13.86 13.54
N GLY A 125 -9.22 14.71 13.05
CA GLY A 125 -8.98 15.60 11.93
C GLY A 125 -7.97 16.72 12.23
N LEU A 126 -7.61 17.46 11.21
CA LEU A 126 -6.69 18.59 11.28
C LEU A 126 -7.44 19.90 11.52
N LEU A 127 -6.77 20.89 12.12
CA LEU A 127 -7.19 22.29 12.03
C LEU A 127 -6.88 22.83 10.64
N ALA A 128 -7.54 23.88 10.21
CA ALA A 128 -7.25 24.53 8.93
C ALA A 128 -5.78 24.97 8.83
N SER A 129 -5.18 25.43 9.94
CA SER A 129 -3.77 25.82 10.03
C SER A 129 -2.78 24.66 9.91
N GLU A 130 -3.22 23.42 10.15
CA GLU A 130 -2.38 22.21 10.09
C GLU A 130 -2.48 21.51 8.73
N VAL A 131 -3.45 21.88 7.91
CA VAL A 131 -3.57 21.31 6.56
C VAL A 131 -2.34 21.74 5.74
N PRO A 132 -1.61 20.80 5.09
CA PRO A 132 -0.39 21.13 4.33
C PRO A 132 -0.56 22.24 3.30
N VAL A 133 -1.78 22.46 2.81
CA VAL A 133 -2.14 23.55 1.90
C VAL A 133 -1.93 24.93 2.51
N SER A 134 -2.22 25.12 3.81
CA SER A 134 -2.06 26.43 4.46
C SER A 134 -0.59 26.89 4.49
N HIS A 135 0.33 25.98 4.73
CA HIS A 135 1.77 26.26 4.65
C HIS A 135 2.23 26.53 3.22
N LEU A 136 1.60 25.87 2.24
CA LEU A 136 1.87 26.13 0.84
C LEU A 136 1.33 27.50 0.40
N GLU A 137 0.16 27.93 0.91
CA GLU A 137 -0.40 29.25 0.67
C GLU A 137 0.48 30.39 1.19
N GLU A 138 1.07 30.23 2.38
CA GLU A 138 2.05 31.18 2.92
C GLU A 138 3.32 31.24 2.04
N ALA A 139 3.80 30.10 1.58
CA ALA A 139 4.96 30.02 0.70
C ALA A 139 4.66 30.64 -0.66
N VAL A 140 3.47 30.40 -1.23
CA VAL A 140 2.99 30.99 -2.48
C VAL A 140 2.84 32.51 -2.36
N ALA A 141 2.31 33.01 -1.24
CA ALA A 141 2.18 34.43 -0.99
C ALA A 141 3.55 35.13 -0.88
N LYS A 142 4.55 34.48 -0.32
CA LYS A 142 5.95 34.96 -0.31
C LYS A 142 6.58 34.94 -1.71
N LEU A 143 6.32 33.89 -2.49
CA LEU A 143 6.76 33.73 -3.87
C LEU A 143 6.14 34.74 -4.83
N GLY A 144 4.86 35.05 -4.66
CA GLY A 144 4.11 36.00 -5.49
C GLY A 144 4.71 37.41 -5.50
N LYS A 145 5.48 37.76 -4.46
CA LYS A 145 6.24 39.04 -4.40
C LYS A 145 7.48 39.05 -5.30
N SER A 146 8.05 37.88 -5.59
CA SER A 146 9.29 37.76 -6.36
C SER A 146 9.11 37.09 -7.72
N ASN A 147 8.06 36.32 -7.92
CA ASN A 147 7.82 35.61 -9.18
C ASN A 147 6.32 35.27 -9.39
N PRO A 148 5.53 36.24 -9.94
CA PRO A 148 4.06 36.12 -10.04
C PRO A 148 3.59 34.97 -10.94
N GLU A 149 4.33 34.61 -12.00
CA GLU A 149 3.94 33.54 -12.92
C GLU A 149 4.04 32.16 -12.26
N VAL A 150 5.10 31.93 -11.48
CA VAL A 150 5.28 30.69 -10.72
C VAL A 150 4.22 30.58 -9.61
N ALA A 151 3.92 31.69 -8.93
CA ALA A 151 2.87 31.73 -7.92
C ALA A 151 1.49 31.38 -8.50
N ALA A 152 1.15 31.92 -9.69
CA ALA A 152 -0.12 31.63 -10.37
C ALA A 152 -0.24 30.15 -10.82
N GLU A 153 0.85 29.55 -11.30
CA GLU A 153 0.87 28.12 -11.65
C GLU A 153 0.71 27.23 -10.41
N ILE A 154 1.34 27.59 -9.29
CA ILE A 154 1.20 26.90 -8.01
C ILE A 154 -0.24 27.02 -7.49
N GLU A 155 -0.81 28.23 -7.50
CA GLU A 155 -2.20 28.47 -7.10
C GLU A 155 -3.21 27.69 -7.97
N LYS A 156 -2.96 27.58 -9.26
CA LYS A 156 -3.77 26.79 -10.19
C LYS A 156 -3.65 25.29 -9.94
N ALA A 157 -2.46 24.79 -9.60
CA ALA A 157 -2.26 23.40 -9.20
C ALA A 157 -2.93 23.10 -7.85
N GLN A 158 -2.83 24.02 -6.89
CA GLN A 158 -3.51 24.00 -5.60
C GLN A 158 -5.03 23.88 -5.73
N LYS A 159 -5.65 24.80 -6.49
CA LYS A 159 -7.09 24.77 -6.75
C LYS A 159 -7.57 23.51 -7.45
N ARG A 160 -6.70 22.87 -8.22
CA ARG A 160 -7.03 21.66 -9.00
C ARG A 160 -6.89 20.37 -8.20
N HIS A 161 -5.95 20.29 -7.26
CA HIS A 161 -5.57 19.04 -6.59
C HIS A 161 -5.82 19.03 -5.07
N LEU A 162 -5.88 20.18 -4.41
CA LEU A 162 -5.92 20.26 -2.95
C LEU A 162 -7.20 20.87 -2.38
N GLY A 163 -8.06 21.49 -3.20
CA GLY A 163 -9.26 22.17 -2.71
C GLY A 163 -8.95 23.31 -1.74
N GLN A 164 -10.00 23.98 -1.23
CA GLN A 164 -9.88 24.85 -0.06
C GLN A 164 -9.50 24.00 1.16
N SER A 165 -8.92 24.63 2.20
CA SER A 165 -8.47 23.99 3.46
C SER A 165 -9.58 23.15 4.10
N ASP A 166 -9.84 21.99 3.50
CA ASP A 166 -10.88 21.06 3.92
C ASP A 166 -10.41 20.29 5.15
N THR A 167 -11.00 20.58 6.31
CA THR A 167 -10.72 19.94 7.58
C THR A 167 -11.60 18.72 7.84
N SER A 168 -12.47 18.36 6.89
CA SER A 168 -13.28 17.14 7.01
C SER A 168 -12.42 15.89 6.92
N ILE A 169 -12.84 14.86 7.62
CA ILE A 169 -12.33 13.51 7.44
C ILE A 169 -13.12 12.92 6.28
N ASP A 170 -12.41 12.45 5.25
CA ASP A 170 -13.00 11.87 4.05
C ASP A 170 -12.13 10.73 3.52
N TYR A 171 -12.67 9.51 3.58
CA TYR A 171 -12.00 8.29 3.14
C TYR A 171 -12.89 7.56 2.12
N PRO A 172 -12.48 7.48 0.87
CA PRO A 172 -13.20 6.75 -0.16
C PRO A 172 -13.20 5.23 0.13
N ALA A 173 -14.11 4.51 -0.49
CA ALA A 173 -13.98 3.07 -0.61
C ALA A 173 -12.62 2.73 -1.24
N GLY A 174 -11.99 1.65 -0.77
CA GLY A 174 -10.62 1.30 -1.17
C GLY A 174 -9.54 1.81 -0.21
N THR A 175 -9.88 2.64 0.78
CA THR A 175 -8.95 3.07 1.83
C THR A 175 -8.56 1.90 2.72
N ASP A 176 -7.26 1.73 2.96
CA ASP A 176 -6.72 0.69 3.84
C ASP A 176 -6.58 1.21 5.28
N LEU A 177 -6.82 0.32 6.24
CA LEU A 177 -6.70 0.61 7.66
C LEU A 177 -6.22 -0.60 8.46
N ALA A 178 -5.61 -0.34 9.61
CA ALA A 178 -5.23 -1.35 10.59
C ALA A 178 -6.23 -1.37 11.74
N LEU A 179 -6.79 -2.54 12.03
CA LEU A 179 -7.64 -2.81 13.20
C LEU A 179 -6.86 -3.69 14.17
N ALA A 180 -6.55 -3.19 15.37
CA ALA A 180 -5.91 -3.98 16.42
C ALA A 180 -6.98 -4.65 17.29
N LEU A 181 -6.79 -5.93 17.59
CA LEU A 181 -7.64 -6.66 18.52
C LEU A 181 -7.35 -6.20 19.96
N ASP A 182 -8.40 -5.88 20.72
CA ASP A 182 -8.32 -5.57 22.16
C ASP A 182 -8.51 -6.81 23.02
N GLN A 183 -9.14 -7.86 22.47
CA GLN A 183 -9.42 -9.11 23.14
C GLN A 183 -8.98 -10.29 22.27
N PRO A 184 -8.71 -11.46 22.89
CA PRO A 184 -8.43 -12.68 22.12
C PRO A 184 -9.58 -13.02 21.18
N LEU A 185 -9.26 -13.41 19.94
CA LEU A 185 -10.24 -13.88 18.97
C LEU A 185 -10.05 -15.38 18.72
N LEU A 186 -11.04 -16.18 19.10
CA LEU A 186 -11.05 -17.61 18.84
C LEU A 186 -11.60 -17.89 17.44
N VAL A 187 -10.76 -18.45 16.60
CA VAL A 187 -11.11 -18.86 15.23
C VAL A 187 -11.29 -20.37 15.22
N GLY A 188 -12.52 -20.80 14.93
CA GLY A 188 -12.89 -22.22 14.98
C GLY A 188 -12.33 -23.07 13.84
N ARG A 189 -11.73 -22.44 12.82
CA ARG A 189 -11.16 -23.13 11.67
C ARG A 189 -10.03 -22.31 11.06
N VAL A 190 -8.96 -22.99 10.63
CA VAL A 190 -7.91 -22.39 9.80
C VAL A 190 -8.08 -22.81 8.34
N PHE A 191 -7.54 -22.01 7.45
CA PHE A 191 -7.66 -22.12 5.99
C PHE A 191 -6.27 -22.36 5.37
N PRO A 192 -6.20 -22.91 4.16
CA PRO A 192 -4.96 -22.88 3.38
C PRO A 192 -4.65 -21.44 2.96
N PRO A 193 -3.38 -21.09 2.67
CA PRO A 193 -3.00 -19.82 2.06
C PRO A 193 -3.74 -19.59 0.74
N ALA A 194 -4.02 -18.32 0.41
CA ALA A 194 -4.72 -17.94 -0.82
C ALA A 194 -3.93 -18.31 -2.08
N VAL A 195 -2.59 -18.27 -1.98
CA VAL A 195 -1.67 -18.72 -3.03
C VAL A 195 -0.55 -19.57 -2.42
N PRO A 196 0.12 -20.42 -3.22
CA PRO A 196 1.34 -21.11 -2.78
C PRO A 196 2.40 -20.13 -2.30
N ASP A 197 3.08 -20.45 -1.20
CA ASP A 197 4.20 -19.72 -0.61
C ASP A 197 5.56 -20.13 -1.21
N GLN A 198 5.53 -20.82 -2.33
CA GLN A 198 6.69 -21.25 -3.10
C GLN A 198 6.46 -20.99 -4.59
N LEU A 199 7.44 -20.38 -5.22
CA LEU A 199 7.47 -20.23 -6.67
C LEU A 199 7.62 -21.60 -7.34
N GLY A 200 6.99 -21.79 -8.50
CA GLY A 200 7.19 -22.97 -9.32
C GLY A 200 8.68 -23.19 -9.61
N ALA A 201 9.10 -24.45 -9.71
CA ALA A 201 10.54 -24.82 -9.82
C ALA A 201 11.30 -24.06 -10.92
N THR A 202 10.70 -23.91 -12.10
CA THR A 202 11.27 -23.18 -13.24
C THR A 202 11.46 -21.70 -12.93
N VAL A 203 10.44 -21.05 -12.35
CA VAL A 203 10.50 -19.63 -11.97
C VAL A 203 11.52 -19.45 -10.85
N SER A 204 11.48 -20.28 -9.81
CA SER A 204 12.41 -20.22 -8.68
C SER A 204 13.87 -20.34 -9.13
N ALA A 205 14.20 -21.31 -9.98
CA ALA A 205 15.56 -21.49 -10.51
C ALA A 205 16.03 -20.27 -11.32
N SER A 206 15.15 -19.69 -12.13
CA SER A 206 15.45 -18.49 -12.94
C SER A 206 15.69 -17.26 -12.05
N VAL A 207 14.86 -17.08 -11.02
CA VAL A 207 15.00 -15.99 -10.05
C VAL A 207 16.29 -16.12 -9.24
N VAL A 208 16.60 -17.31 -8.73
CA VAL A 208 17.86 -17.56 -8.00
C VAL A 208 19.07 -17.28 -8.90
N SER A 209 19.05 -17.75 -10.15
CA SER A 209 20.09 -17.46 -11.14
C SER A 209 20.24 -15.96 -11.45
N LEU A 210 19.16 -15.22 -11.49
CA LEU A 210 19.20 -13.77 -11.65
C LEU A 210 19.86 -13.10 -10.45
N LEU A 211 19.40 -13.44 -9.24
CA LEU A 211 19.82 -12.78 -7.99
C LEU A 211 21.30 -13.08 -7.64
N ALA A 212 21.91 -14.10 -8.22
CA ALA A 212 23.34 -14.39 -8.03
C ALA A 212 24.24 -13.24 -8.49
N ASP A 213 23.85 -12.55 -9.58
CA ASP A 213 24.64 -11.50 -10.23
C ASP A 213 23.94 -10.11 -10.20
N ALA A 214 22.70 -10.05 -9.74
CA ALA A 214 21.93 -8.81 -9.76
C ALA A 214 22.46 -7.78 -8.76
N PRO A 215 22.45 -6.46 -9.11
CA PRO A 215 22.77 -5.40 -8.16
C PRO A 215 21.93 -5.49 -6.89
N LEU A 216 22.50 -5.04 -5.76
CA LEU A 216 21.81 -5.03 -4.46
C LEU A 216 20.88 -3.81 -4.32
N ARG A 217 21.21 -2.73 -5.03
CA ARG A 217 20.57 -1.41 -4.94
C ARG A 217 20.47 -0.80 -6.33
N SER A 218 19.55 0.13 -6.47
CA SER A 218 19.57 1.11 -7.55
C SER A 218 20.66 2.17 -7.31
N GLU A 219 20.87 3.05 -8.27
CA GLU A 219 21.85 4.12 -8.22
C GLU A 219 21.21 5.45 -8.62
N GLY A 220 21.65 6.53 -8.00
CA GLY A 220 21.38 7.89 -8.47
C GLY A 220 22.14 8.20 -9.77
N LYS A 221 21.75 9.28 -10.45
CA LYS A 221 22.45 9.75 -11.68
C LYS A 221 23.93 10.04 -11.44
N ASP A 222 24.30 10.39 -10.22
CA ASP A 222 25.68 10.67 -9.79
C ASP A 222 26.44 9.41 -9.29
N GLY A 223 25.86 8.22 -9.49
CA GLY A 223 26.42 6.93 -9.05
C GLY A 223 26.30 6.67 -7.55
N LYS A 224 25.64 7.55 -6.80
CA LYS A 224 25.40 7.28 -5.38
C LYS A 224 24.39 6.14 -5.19
N PRO A 225 24.56 5.33 -4.15
CA PRO A 225 23.62 4.25 -3.85
C PRO A 225 22.19 4.76 -3.64
N GLY A 226 21.24 4.24 -4.42
CA GLY A 226 19.82 4.51 -4.31
C GLY A 226 19.09 3.52 -3.38
N ASP A 227 17.85 3.18 -3.71
CA ASP A 227 17.01 2.28 -2.90
C ASP A 227 17.49 0.83 -3.01
N PRO A 228 17.45 0.04 -1.92
CA PRO A 228 17.65 -1.40 -1.97
C PRO A 228 16.58 -2.09 -2.82
N LEU A 229 16.95 -3.17 -3.50
CA LEU A 229 15.99 -3.99 -4.22
C LEU A 229 15.40 -5.04 -3.26
N ASN A 230 14.08 -5.04 -3.14
CA ASN A 230 13.33 -5.91 -2.21
C ASN A 230 12.20 -6.69 -2.89
N LEU A 231 12.03 -6.56 -4.22
CA LEU A 231 10.99 -7.24 -5.00
C LEU A 231 11.58 -7.92 -6.25
N VAL A 232 10.99 -9.06 -6.60
CA VAL A 232 11.14 -9.72 -7.90
C VAL A 232 9.75 -10.06 -8.43
N LEU A 233 9.39 -9.61 -9.61
CA LEU A 233 8.12 -9.95 -10.26
C LEU A 233 8.38 -10.74 -11.54
N VAL A 234 7.53 -11.73 -11.80
CA VAL A 234 7.55 -12.51 -13.04
C VAL A 234 6.24 -12.32 -13.77
N GLY A 235 6.32 -11.75 -14.98
CA GLY A 235 5.18 -11.41 -15.80
C GLY A 235 5.52 -10.31 -16.80
N SER A 236 4.66 -10.09 -17.80
CA SER A 236 4.82 -9.01 -18.77
C SER A 236 4.57 -7.63 -18.15
N ALA A 237 5.08 -6.57 -18.78
CA ALA A 237 4.82 -5.19 -18.37
C ALA A 237 3.31 -4.88 -18.23
N ASP A 238 2.49 -5.42 -19.14
CA ASP A 238 1.04 -5.21 -19.11
C ASP A 238 0.36 -5.97 -17.97
N GLU A 239 0.83 -7.16 -17.61
CA GLU A 239 0.34 -7.89 -16.43
C GLU A 239 0.68 -7.14 -15.16
N ILE A 240 1.90 -6.60 -15.06
CA ILE A 240 2.33 -5.77 -13.93
C ILE A 240 1.45 -4.52 -13.82
N ARG A 241 1.25 -3.75 -14.89
CA ARG A 241 0.36 -2.57 -14.87
C ARG A 241 -1.04 -2.94 -14.41
N ARG A 242 -1.62 -3.99 -15.00
CA ARG A 242 -2.98 -4.43 -14.63
C ARG A 242 -3.11 -4.84 -13.17
N VAL A 243 -2.14 -5.54 -12.60
CA VAL A 243 -2.22 -5.98 -11.21
C VAL A 243 -2.05 -4.81 -10.25
N PHE A 244 -1.13 -3.88 -10.49
CA PHE A 244 -0.95 -2.70 -9.64
C PHE A 244 -2.16 -1.76 -9.69
N LEU A 245 -2.70 -1.48 -10.88
CA LEU A 245 -3.92 -0.67 -11.01
C LEU A 245 -5.12 -1.32 -10.30
N ALA A 246 -5.28 -2.64 -10.44
CA ALA A 246 -6.34 -3.38 -9.75
C ALA A 246 -6.15 -3.39 -8.22
N ALA A 247 -4.91 -3.28 -7.74
CA ALA A 247 -4.55 -3.15 -6.32
C ALA A 247 -4.75 -1.73 -5.75
N GLY A 248 -5.16 -0.77 -6.60
CA GLY A 248 -5.38 0.63 -6.21
C GLY A 248 -4.13 1.50 -6.26
N TRP A 249 -3.07 1.03 -6.91
CA TRP A 249 -1.89 1.84 -7.21
C TRP A 249 -2.10 2.63 -8.50
N SER A 250 -1.43 3.77 -8.63
CA SER A 250 -1.37 4.57 -9.84
C SER A 250 0.03 4.51 -10.46
N GLU A 251 0.12 4.56 -11.79
CA GLU A 251 1.41 4.66 -12.48
C GLU A 251 1.95 6.09 -12.31
N ALA A 252 3.18 6.21 -11.80
CA ALA A 252 3.79 7.50 -11.39
C ALA A 252 4.19 8.42 -12.57
N GLU A 253 3.96 8.01 -13.82
CA GLU A 253 4.25 8.80 -15.03
C GLU A 253 3.14 9.77 -15.44
N SER A 254 2.06 9.90 -14.67
CA SER A 254 1.00 10.85 -15.03
C SER A 254 1.54 12.30 -15.05
N LYS A 255 1.11 13.09 -16.02
CA LYS A 255 1.53 14.51 -16.15
C LYS A 255 1.19 15.35 -14.91
N SER A 256 0.24 14.87 -14.08
CA SER A 256 -0.17 15.49 -12.82
C SER A 256 0.92 15.39 -11.75
N ASP A 257 1.60 14.24 -11.64
CA ASP A 257 2.58 14.01 -10.58
C ASP A 257 3.84 14.84 -10.80
N LYS A 258 4.29 14.96 -12.05
CA LYS A 258 5.39 15.86 -12.43
C LYS A 258 5.08 17.34 -12.14
N SER A 259 3.81 17.74 -12.11
CA SER A 259 3.40 19.11 -11.80
C SER A 259 3.39 19.37 -10.29
N ILE A 260 2.88 18.44 -9.48
CA ILE A 260 2.89 18.54 -8.03
C ILE A 260 4.34 18.58 -7.53
N TRP A 261 5.19 17.69 -8.03
CA TRP A 261 6.61 17.66 -7.64
C TRP A 261 7.41 18.85 -8.13
N ARG A 262 7.10 19.42 -9.31
CA ARG A 262 7.67 20.71 -9.74
C ARG A 262 7.27 21.83 -8.80
N THR A 263 6.03 21.81 -8.33
CA THR A 263 5.50 22.79 -7.38
C THR A 263 6.18 22.69 -6.02
N VAL A 264 6.30 21.49 -5.46
CA VAL A 264 7.03 21.24 -4.20
C VAL A 264 8.50 21.65 -4.33
N ARG A 265 9.16 21.36 -5.46
CA ARG A 265 10.53 21.81 -5.74
C ARG A 265 10.66 23.32 -5.84
N ALA A 266 9.71 23.98 -6.52
CA ALA A 266 9.74 25.42 -6.66
C ALA A 266 9.58 26.12 -5.30
N VAL A 267 8.73 25.59 -4.43
CA VAL A 267 8.56 26.06 -3.05
C VAL A 267 9.82 25.81 -2.24
N ALA A 268 10.37 24.61 -2.26
CA ALA A 268 11.59 24.28 -1.52
C ALA A 268 12.79 25.14 -1.97
N ALA A 269 12.99 25.33 -3.28
CA ALA A 269 14.06 26.15 -3.83
C ALA A 269 13.95 27.62 -3.43
N ASN A 270 12.74 28.19 -3.35
CA ASN A 270 12.52 29.60 -3.04
C ASN A 270 12.54 29.92 -1.53
N VAL A 271 12.42 28.91 -0.65
CA VAL A 271 12.61 29.08 0.80
C VAL A 271 14.08 28.87 1.22
N GLY A 272 15.00 28.80 0.25
CA GLY A 272 16.44 28.65 0.51
C GLY A 272 16.87 27.20 0.78
N TYR A 273 15.99 26.23 0.55
CA TYR A 273 16.29 24.80 0.62
C TYR A 273 16.72 24.34 -0.79
N GLY A 274 17.97 23.96 -0.94
CA GLY A 274 18.48 23.39 -2.19
C GLY A 274 17.69 22.12 -2.54
N SER A 275 17.12 22.10 -3.73
CA SER A 275 16.39 21.04 -4.42
C SER A 275 16.03 19.80 -3.60
N ALA A 276 14.74 19.59 -3.34
CA ALA A 276 14.21 18.28 -3.01
C ALA A 276 14.12 17.44 -4.31
N PRO A 277 14.98 16.48 -4.56
CA PRO A 277 14.92 15.68 -5.77
C PRO A 277 14.03 14.47 -5.55
N VAL A 278 12.99 14.31 -6.35
CA VAL A 278 12.63 12.96 -6.75
C VAL A 278 13.74 12.54 -7.71
N SER A 279 14.76 11.90 -7.17
CA SER A 279 15.91 11.46 -7.95
C SER A 279 15.44 10.33 -8.85
N GLN A 280 15.63 10.51 -10.15
CA GLN A 280 15.56 9.40 -11.08
C GLN A 280 16.60 8.37 -10.64
N LEU A 281 16.19 7.13 -10.45
CA LEU A 281 17.06 6.03 -10.07
C LEU A 281 17.38 5.18 -11.30
N TYR A 282 18.52 4.54 -11.26
CA TYR A 282 19.06 3.77 -12.36
C TYR A 282 19.37 2.36 -11.90
N LEU A 283 19.11 1.39 -12.77
CA LEU A 283 19.56 0.02 -12.65
C LEU A 283 19.97 -0.46 -14.05
N TYR A 284 21.06 -1.22 -14.14
CA TYR A 284 21.61 -1.63 -15.44
C TYR A 284 21.93 -0.44 -16.37
N GLY A 285 22.33 0.71 -15.81
CA GLY A 285 22.67 1.92 -16.57
C GLY A 285 21.47 2.65 -17.19
N ARG A 286 20.24 2.34 -16.85
CA ARG A 286 19.03 2.97 -17.37
C ARG A 286 18.02 3.30 -16.27
N PRO A 287 17.16 4.30 -16.49
CA PRO A 287 16.09 4.64 -15.54
C PRO A 287 15.10 3.48 -15.38
N GLU A 288 14.23 3.60 -14.37
CA GLU A 288 13.12 2.67 -14.18
C GLU A 288 12.22 2.54 -15.42
N ASP A 289 11.78 1.32 -15.71
CA ASP A 289 10.83 1.05 -16.80
C ASP A 289 9.38 1.30 -16.37
N LEU A 290 9.07 1.02 -15.11
CA LEU A 290 7.76 1.23 -14.52
C LEU A 290 7.95 1.82 -13.12
N ALA A 291 7.06 2.73 -12.74
CA ALA A 291 6.97 3.26 -11.38
C ALA A 291 5.51 3.35 -10.95
N PHE A 292 5.25 3.02 -9.70
CA PHE A 292 3.90 3.06 -9.14
C PHE A 292 3.92 3.75 -7.77
N GLU A 293 2.79 4.37 -7.44
CA GLU A 293 2.57 5.00 -6.15
C GLU A 293 1.15 4.76 -5.64
N LYS A 294 0.98 4.78 -4.32
CA LYS A 294 -0.31 4.70 -3.65
C LYS A 294 -0.36 5.71 -2.53
N MET A 295 -1.27 6.66 -2.68
CA MET A 295 -1.53 7.76 -1.73
C MET A 295 -2.98 7.70 -1.25
N LEU A 296 -3.30 8.46 -0.20
CA LEU A 296 -4.67 8.70 0.20
C LEU A 296 -5.02 10.20 0.05
N ASN A 297 -4.94 10.97 1.11
CA ASN A 297 -5.36 12.37 1.16
C ASN A 297 -4.21 13.32 1.50
N THR A 298 -2.98 12.85 1.39
CA THR A 298 -1.77 13.67 1.53
C THR A 298 -0.69 13.20 0.55
N PHE A 299 0.11 14.14 0.06
CA PHE A 299 1.25 13.85 -0.81
C PHE A 299 2.55 13.57 -0.03
N THR A 300 2.53 13.75 1.30
CA THR A 300 3.69 13.55 2.16
C THR A 300 3.88 12.12 2.60
N LYS A 301 2.81 11.33 2.55
CA LYS A 301 2.80 9.90 2.88
C LYS A 301 2.33 9.11 1.68
N ARG A 302 3.15 8.18 1.22
CA ARG A 302 2.81 7.32 0.08
C ARG A 302 3.69 6.09 0.02
N HIS A 303 3.14 5.02 -0.43
CA HIS A 303 3.90 3.90 -0.92
C HIS A 303 4.38 4.21 -2.33
N HIS A 304 5.62 3.90 -2.64
CA HIS A 304 6.11 3.99 -4.01
C HIS A 304 7.09 2.88 -4.33
N LEU A 305 7.10 2.46 -5.57
CA LEU A 305 8.04 1.48 -6.06
C LEU A 305 8.49 1.78 -7.48
N ARG A 306 9.68 1.31 -7.81
CA ARG A 306 10.25 1.35 -9.14
C ARG A 306 10.62 -0.05 -9.58
N LEU A 307 10.39 -0.34 -10.85
CA LEU A 307 10.65 -1.64 -11.45
C LEU A 307 11.56 -1.48 -12.67
N TRP A 308 12.52 -2.37 -12.77
CA TRP A 308 13.41 -2.50 -13.92
C TRP A 308 13.29 -3.89 -14.49
N ARG A 309 13.05 -3.99 -15.81
CA ARG A 309 13.07 -5.25 -16.51
C ARG A 309 14.49 -5.82 -16.50
N SER A 310 14.64 -7.03 -15.99
CA SER A 310 15.91 -7.75 -15.97
C SER A 310 16.38 -8.09 -17.40
N PRO A 311 17.70 -8.19 -17.63
CA PRO A 311 18.21 -8.73 -18.87
C PRO A 311 17.99 -10.25 -19.01
N LYS A 312 17.64 -10.95 -17.92
CA LYS A 312 17.32 -12.38 -17.92
C LYS A 312 15.81 -12.60 -17.90
N THR A 313 15.37 -13.70 -18.47
CA THR A 313 13.99 -14.20 -18.45
C THR A 313 13.93 -15.54 -17.71
N THR A 314 12.74 -16.02 -17.43
CA THR A 314 12.53 -17.41 -17.01
C THR A 314 12.88 -18.37 -18.16
N ALA A 315 13.07 -19.64 -17.83
CA ALA A 315 13.41 -20.66 -18.85
C ALA A 315 12.28 -20.86 -19.91
N ASP A 316 11.06 -20.52 -19.56
CA ASP A 316 9.90 -20.49 -20.47
C ASP A 316 9.67 -19.13 -21.15
N GLY A 317 10.63 -18.19 -21.01
CA GLY A 317 10.66 -16.92 -21.75
C GLY A 317 9.88 -15.78 -21.12
N ARG A 318 9.35 -15.92 -19.89
CA ARG A 318 8.63 -14.83 -19.20
C ARG A 318 9.62 -13.77 -18.68
N GLU A 319 9.20 -12.52 -18.71
CA GLU A 319 9.99 -11.40 -18.18
C GLU A 319 10.15 -11.49 -16.66
N ILE A 320 11.35 -11.14 -16.18
CA ILE A 320 11.65 -10.98 -14.74
C ILE A 320 11.98 -9.52 -14.48
N TRP A 321 11.41 -8.97 -13.44
CA TRP A 321 11.59 -7.58 -13.02
C TRP A 321 12.18 -7.50 -11.64
N LEU A 322 13.11 -6.58 -11.43
CA LEU A 322 13.63 -6.23 -10.11
C LEU A 322 13.01 -4.92 -9.66
N GLY A 323 12.67 -4.82 -8.37
CA GLY A 323 12.04 -3.64 -7.81
C GLY A 323 12.59 -3.22 -6.46
N GLY A 324 12.52 -1.90 -6.23
CA GLY A 324 12.70 -1.29 -4.92
C GLY A 324 11.41 -0.58 -4.52
N ALA A 325 10.82 -0.99 -3.41
CA ALA A 325 9.64 -0.38 -2.81
C ALA A 325 10.01 0.27 -1.47
N THR A 326 9.50 1.47 -1.24
CA THR A 326 9.69 2.26 -0.02
C THR A 326 8.40 3.01 0.33
N HIS A 327 8.22 3.29 1.62
CA HIS A 327 7.08 4.04 2.13
C HIS A 327 7.54 5.41 2.64
N ASP A 328 7.11 6.49 1.99
CA ASP A 328 7.30 7.86 2.45
C ASP A 328 6.33 8.13 3.61
N THR A 329 6.85 8.52 4.77
CA THR A 329 6.07 8.80 5.99
C THR A 329 5.90 10.28 6.29
N GLY A 330 6.60 11.15 5.54
CA GLY A 330 6.58 12.59 5.71
C GLY A 330 7.76 13.28 5.05
N PHE A 331 8.05 14.48 5.50
CA PHE A 331 9.26 15.20 5.15
C PHE A 331 10.26 15.21 6.30
N ASP A 332 11.54 15.08 5.96
CA ASP A 332 12.65 15.30 6.86
C ASP A 332 13.36 16.60 6.47
N ILE A 333 13.52 17.50 7.45
CA ILE A 333 14.04 18.84 7.23
C ILE A 333 15.37 18.96 7.97
N HIS A 334 16.45 18.94 7.21
CA HIS A 334 17.79 19.25 7.69
C HIS A 334 18.24 20.63 7.21
N PRO A 335 19.21 21.31 7.87
CA PRO A 335 19.74 22.58 7.40
C PRO A 335 20.22 22.48 5.93
N GLY A 336 19.50 23.18 5.03
CA GLY A 336 19.81 23.23 3.59
C GLY A 336 19.25 22.08 2.73
N VAL A 337 18.58 21.08 3.32
CA VAL A 337 18.01 19.95 2.57
C VAL A 337 16.62 19.61 3.09
N VAL A 338 15.63 19.53 2.20
CA VAL A 338 14.34 18.91 2.46
C VAL A 338 14.35 17.56 1.73
N SER A 339 14.16 16.48 2.46
CA SER A 339 14.09 15.12 1.93
C SER A 339 12.80 14.44 2.39
N HIS A 340 12.47 13.29 1.77
CA HIS A 340 11.42 12.43 2.30
C HIS A 340 11.95 11.65 3.50
N ALA A 341 11.15 11.63 4.58
CA ALA A 341 11.29 10.64 5.61
C ALA A 341 10.68 9.34 5.09
N ILE A 342 11.39 8.24 5.19
CA ILE A 342 10.88 6.91 4.84
C ILE A 342 10.67 6.08 6.09
N ASP A 343 9.74 5.12 6.02
CA ASP A 343 9.70 4.05 7.01
C ASP A 343 11.02 3.25 6.92
N PRO A 344 11.78 3.14 8.02
CA PRO A 344 13.03 2.38 8.00
C PRO A 344 12.83 0.88 7.77
N ASP A 345 11.62 0.34 7.96
CA ASP A 345 11.31 -1.08 7.81
C ASP A 345 10.91 -1.42 6.36
N LEU A 346 11.91 -1.73 5.52
CA LEU A 346 11.66 -2.09 4.13
C LEU A 346 10.95 -3.46 3.97
N ASP A 347 10.99 -4.30 5.00
CA ASP A 347 10.30 -5.60 4.96
C ASP A 347 8.80 -5.43 5.14
N ALA A 348 8.38 -4.44 5.94
CA ALA A 348 6.98 -4.06 6.06
C ALA A 348 6.42 -3.55 4.73
N GLU A 349 7.17 -2.67 4.03
CA GLU A 349 6.76 -2.18 2.72
C GLU A 349 6.72 -3.28 1.66
N ARG A 350 7.72 -4.14 1.63
CA ARG A 350 7.74 -5.34 0.77
C ARG A 350 6.51 -6.22 1.00
N ALA A 351 6.17 -6.49 2.25
CA ALA A 351 5.00 -7.28 2.62
C ALA A 351 3.68 -6.57 2.23
N LYS A 352 3.64 -5.24 2.33
CA LYS A 352 2.49 -4.43 1.87
C LYS A 352 2.25 -4.58 0.38
N VAL A 353 3.29 -4.46 -0.44
CA VAL A 353 3.18 -4.67 -1.90
C VAL A 353 2.63 -6.06 -2.19
N GLY A 354 3.19 -7.12 -1.58
CA GLY A 354 2.69 -8.48 -1.74
C GLY A 354 1.20 -8.61 -1.41
N ALA A 355 0.79 -8.12 -0.24
CA ALA A 355 -0.59 -8.15 0.20
C ALA A 355 -1.55 -7.42 -0.77
N ASP A 356 -1.16 -6.24 -1.26
CA ASP A 356 -1.95 -5.47 -2.21
C ASP A 356 -2.13 -6.21 -3.55
N LEU A 357 -1.10 -6.90 -4.02
CA LEU A 357 -1.22 -7.68 -5.25
C LEU A 357 -2.05 -8.95 -5.05
N MET A 358 -1.96 -9.59 -3.89
CA MET A 358 -2.71 -10.80 -3.54
C MET A 358 -4.23 -10.61 -3.62
N VAL A 359 -4.76 -9.48 -3.11
CA VAL A 359 -6.22 -9.20 -3.15
C VAL A 359 -6.77 -9.08 -4.56
N THR A 360 -5.94 -8.89 -5.56
CA THR A 360 -6.37 -8.84 -6.96
C THR A 360 -6.75 -10.20 -7.54
N GLY A 361 -6.36 -11.29 -6.87
CA GLY A 361 -6.51 -12.66 -7.38
C GLY A 361 -5.62 -12.99 -8.58
N ARG A 362 -4.70 -12.08 -8.97
CA ARG A 362 -3.82 -12.21 -10.15
C ARG A 362 -2.43 -12.76 -9.83
N VAL A 363 -2.14 -13.05 -8.57
CA VAL A 363 -0.90 -13.71 -8.13
C VAL A 363 -1.09 -15.23 -8.23
N ALA A 364 -0.12 -15.93 -8.83
CA ALA A 364 -0.09 -17.39 -8.91
C ALA A 364 0.65 -18.00 -7.73
N ALA A 365 1.76 -17.38 -7.31
CA ALA A 365 2.57 -17.79 -6.16
C ALA A 365 3.38 -16.60 -5.64
N GLU A 366 3.76 -16.66 -4.35
CA GLU A 366 4.71 -15.73 -3.74
C GLU A 366 5.75 -16.49 -2.91
N GLN A 367 6.95 -15.95 -2.78
CA GLN A 367 8.01 -16.55 -1.96
C GLN A 367 9.02 -15.51 -1.52
N LEU A 368 9.45 -15.56 -0.27
CA LEU A 368 10.64 -14.82 0.17
C LEU A 368 11.90 -15.53 -0.36
N VAL A 369 12.63 -14.87 -1.24
CA VAL A 369 13.82 -15.39 -1.90
C VAL A 369 15.07 -14.79 -1.29
N ALA A 370 15.98 -15.64 -0.82
CA ALA A 370 17.29 -15.22 -0.36
C ALA A 370 18.22 -14.90 -1.54
N ARG A 371 19.20 -14.04 -1.30
CA ARG A 371 20.23 -13.68 -2.27
C ARG A 371 21.63 -13.73 -1.64
N PRO A 372 22.69 -13.88 -2.44
CA PRO A 372 24.07 -13.75 -1.95
C PRO A 372 24.34 -12.34 -1.42
N ASN A 373 25.13 -12.24 -0.35
CA ASN A 373 25.60 -11.00 0.25
C ASN A 373 24.47 -9.97 0.51
N PRO A 374 23.39 -10.36 1.22
CA PRO A 374 22.26 -9.48 1.43
C PRO A 374 22.66 -8.23 2.23
N LEU A 375 22.02 -7.11 1.93
CA LEU A 375 22.09 -5.91 2.78
C LEU A 375 21.13 -6.09 3.96
N SER A 376 21.50 -5.58 5.14
CA SER A 376 20.65 -5.59 6.33
C SER A 376 20.21 -4.18 6.77
N GLU A 377 21.03 -3.18 6.50
CA GLU A 377 20.78 -1.78 6.87
C GLU A 377 21.59 -0.82 5.98
N GLY A 378 21.26 0.43 6.02
CA GLY A 378 22.00 1.48 5.30
C GLY A 378 21.30 2.82 5.29
N LEU A 379 21.78 3.68 4.39
CA LEU A 379 21.21 4.99 4.13
C LEU A 379 20.67 5.07 2.70
N THR A 380 19.60 5.82 2.50
CA THR A 380 19.14 6.26 1.17
C THR A 380 20.12 7.31 0.61
N ALA A 381 19.96 7.65 -0.67
CA ALA A 381 20.71 8.75 -1.27
C ALA A 381 20.47 10.11 -0.56
N THR A 382 19.37 10.26 0.16
CA THR A 382 19.02 11.46 0.93
C THR A 382 19.40 11.38 2.41
N GLY A 383 20.01 10.27 2.85
CA GLY A 383 20.50 10.09 4.22
C GLY A 383 19.53 9.46 5.21
N ALA A 384 18.32 9.10 4.79
CA ALA A 384 17.38 8.36 5.65
C ALA A 384 17.86 6.92 5.90
N THR A 385 17.74 6.44 7.13
CA THR A 385 18.11 5.08 7.52
C THR A 385 17.06 4.07 7.08
N TRP A 386 17.49 2.85 6.75
CA TRP A 386 16.62 1.71 6.50
C TRP A 386 17.24 0.42 7.03
N ARG A 387 16.38 -0.58 7.27
CA ARG A 387 16.74 -1.95 7.66
C ARG A 387 15.90 -2.96 6.89
N THR A 388 16.45 -4.17 6.70
CA THR A 388 15.76 -5.28 6.02
C THR A 388 16.38 -6.62 6.44
N ASP A 389 15.64 -7.71 6.29
CA ASP A 389 16.18 -9.09 6.41
C ASP A 389 17.02 -9.52 5.18
N GLY A 390 17.08 -8.64 4.16
CA GLY A 390 17.88 -8.84 2.95
C GLY A 390 17.29 -9.80 1.93
N ARG A 391 16.07 -10.34 2.16
CA ARG A 391 15.35 -11.17 1.19
C ARG A 391 14.50 -10.30 0.26
N LEU A 392 14.22 -10.80 -0.93
CA LEU A 392 13.27 -10.20 -1.86
C LEU A 392 11.97 -10.99 -1.84
N LEU A 393 10.84 -10.31 -2.03
CA LEU A 393 9.59 -10.98 -2.29
C LEU A 393 9.49 -11.28 -3.78
N GLY A 394 9.57 -12.56 -4.13
CA GLY A 394 9.31 -13.08 -5.46
C GLY A 394 7.81 -13.27 -5.66
N ILE A 395 7.25 -12.67 -6.70
CA ILE A 395 5.83 -12.73 -7.04
C ILE A 395 5.70 -13.23 -8.47
N ASP A 396 5.04 -14.37 -8.63
CA ASP A 396 4.69 -14.93 -9.93
C ASP A 396 3.27 -14.50 -10.30
N LEU A 397 3.12 -13.73 -11.37
CA LEU A 397 1.81 -13.28 -11.84
C LEU A 397 1.16 -14.36 -12.71
N LYS A 398 -0.14 -14.52 -12.57
CA LYS A 398 -0.92 -15.38 -13.47
C LYS A 398 -0.83 -14.82 -14.89
N PRO A 399 -0.47 -15.62 -15.89
CA PRO A 399 -0.53 -15.21 -17.28
C PRO A 399 -1.92 -14.65 -17.60
N GLY A 400 -1.97 -13.46 -18.17
CA GLY A 400 -3.23 -12.89 -18.64
C GLY A 400 -3.78 -13.77 -19.75
N ASN A 401 -5.04 -14.17 -19.69
CA ASN A 401 -5.72 -14.61 -20.90
C ASN A 401 -5.63 -13.44 -21.88
N VAL A 402 -5.01 -13.68 -23.02
CA VAL A 402 -5.15 -12.80 -24.18
C VAL A 402 -6.64 -12.87 -24.50
N ASP A 403 -7.42 -11.86 -24.10
CA ASP A 403 -8.77 -11.69 -24.59
C ASP A 403 -8.67 -11.58 -26.11
N SER A 404 -8.86 -12.71 -26.78
CA SER A 404 -9.12 -12.77 -28.21
C SER A 404 -10.56 -12.27 -28.43
N GLY A 405 -10.77 -10.97 -28.20
CA GLY A 405 -12.09 -10.37 -28.23
C GLY A 405 -12.07 -8.96 -28.80
N ALA A 406 -12.49 -8.88 -30.04
CA ALA A 406 -12.97 -7.70 -30.74
C ALA A 406 -11.95 -6.94 -31.62
N ALA A 407 -11.46 -7.60 -32.65
CA ALA A 407 -11.43 -6.94 -33.97
C ALA A 407 -12.89 -6.85 -34.50
N GLY A 408 -13.66 -5.90 -33.93
CA GLY A 408 -14.97 -5.53 -34.48
C GLY A 408 -14.75 -4.70 -35.72
N GLU A 409 -15.02 -5.30 -36.88
CA GLU A 409 -15.17 -4.63 -38.14
C GLU A 409 -16.11 -3.43 -38.03
N ALA A 410 -15.56 -2.25 -38.16
CA ALA A 410 -16.34 -1.07 -38.50
C ALA A 410 -16.59 -1.11 -40.00
N SER A 411 -17.68 -1.77 -40.44
CA SER A 411 -18.27 -1.55 -41.75
C SER A 411 -18.88 -0.16 -41.77
N LYS A 412 -18.36 0.71 -42.62
CA LYS A 412 -19.04 1.92 -43.04
C LYS A 412 -20.22 1.56 -43.97
N PRO A 413 -21.28 2.36 -43.95
CA PRO A 413 -21.78 2.95 -45.16
C PRO A 413 -21.34 4.40 -45.38
#